data_4a2d42c96e059ab59ad9f7abe5a8ccf0
#
_entry.id   4a2d42c96e059ab59ad9f7abe5a8ccf0
#
_cell.length_a   1.000
_cell.length_b   1.000
_cell.length_c   1.000
_cell.angle_alpha   90.00
_cell.angle_beta   90.00
_cell.angle_gamma   90.00
#
_symmetry.space_group_name_H-M   'P 1'
#
loop_
_entity.id
_entity.type
_entity.pdbx_description
1 polymer ?
#
loop_
_entity_poly.entity_id
_entity_poly.type
_entity_poly.pdbx_seq_one_letter_code
_entity_poly.pdbx_strand_id
1 'polypeptide(L)'
;DQYHMMDPSKMLVATYIRRTHTWTAAAELCGEVGRQLCSANASSGKFQLTSNGECTCTIYENFFAQNPEEFNIWFMYDFKVDTSTERDGSTMIWGSSSTSTLSTGNLGDVRPTSDTMLTIIRSPYGDPCTVGGRTEWDKDASKQGIWGSLKDWMACAGTSLDGDPRAFMESQGFAPHFRTMGLNLRLDVFCTNSHDRQNEHGAVCYVTPHVTPVWTNFIFSDFEKLPFFGGKETALRETSIYGVMVTTTIHGKWQKFSLGLFVNTVVNSLVMLSLPFFVIQLILLRCLGFLSEIYRGAKRSVFNVSENFYSAIIRMMVAETGFRGLMGGIWGESMARIPCLTEGPLFEHLCNV
;
A
#
# COMPACT_ATOMS: atom_id res chain seq x y z
N ASP A 1 -39.15 -8.47 4.09
CA ASP A 1 -37.87 -8.58 3.39
C ASP A 1 -36.98 -7.38 3.75
N GLN A 2 -36.22 -7.52 4.84
CA GLN A 2 -35.17 -6.54 5.14
C GLN A 2 -33.93 -6.99 4.39
N TYR A 3 -33.75 -6.47 3.19
CA TYR A 3 -32.46 -6.49 2.53
C TYR A 3 -31.51 -5.59 3.32
N HIS A 4 -30.62 -6.17 4.10
CA HIS A 4 -29.47 -5.44 4.59
C HIS A 4 -28.64 -5.06 3.35
N MET A 5 -28.67 -3.79 2.97
CA MET A 5 -27.77 -3.27 1.95
C MET A 5 -26.35 -3.51 2.46
N MET A 6 -25.65 -4.42 1.82
CA MET A 6 -24.20 -4.53 2.00
C MET A 6 -23.57 -3.20 1.57
N ASP A 7 -22.60 -2.76 2.32
CA ASP A 7 -21.71 -1.68 1.90
C ASP A 7 -21.23 -1.99 0.46
N PRO A 8 -21.42 -1.09 -0.52
CA PRO A 8 -21.07 -1.35 -1.92
C PRO A 8 -19.57 -1.68 -2.11
N SER A 9 -18.74 -1.43 -1.10
CA SER A 9 -17.33 -1.82 -1.10
C SER A 9 -17.10 -3.28 -0.65
N LYS A 10 -18.15 -4.02 -0.29
CA LYS A 10 -18.06 -5.38 0.23
C LYS A 10 -18.95 -6.32 -0.56
N MET A 11 -18.39 -7.45 -0.96
CA MET A 11 -19.10 -8.52 -1.64
C MET A 11 -18.85 -9.84 -0.91
N LEU A 12 -19.92 -10.61 -0.66
CA LEU A 12 -19.80 -11.95 -0.08
C LEU A 12 -20.02 -13.01 -1.16
N VAL A 13 -19.02 -13.83 -1.40
CA VAL A 13 -19.14 -15.04 -2.22
C VAL A 13 -19.40 -16.21 -1.28
N ALA A 14 -20.64 -16.71 -1.27
CA ALA A 14 -21.03 -17.82 -0.41
C ALA A 14 -20.30 -19.11 -0.80
N THR A 15 -19.72 -19.79 0.17
CA THR A 15 -19.07 -21.09 0.00
C THR A 15 -19.80 -22.20 0.74
N TYR A 16 -20.40 -21.85 1.87
CA TYR A 16 -21.11 -22.75 2.75
C TYR A 16 -22.32 -22.06 3.37
N ILE A 17 -23.46 -22.73 3.39
CA ILE A 17 -24.70 -22.24 3.97
C ILE A 17 -25.17 -23.25 5.00
N ARG A 18 -25.37 -22.78 6.21
CA ARG A 18 -25.98 -23.57 7.28
C ARG A 18 -27.35 -22.99 7.61
N ARG A 19 -28.37 -23.80 7.46
CA ARG A 19 -29.73 -23.48 7.96
C ARG A 19 -29.98 -24.23 9.25
N THR A 20 -30.51 -23.52 10.21
CA THR A 20 -30.89 -24.06 11.50
C THR A 20 -32.37 -23.78 11.68
N HIS A 21 -33.16 -24.83 11.77
CA HIS A 21 -34.59 -24.75 12.05
C HIS A 21 -34.77 -25.10 13.52
N THR A 22 -35.29 -24.17 14.31
CA THR A 22 -35.55 -24.37 15.73
C THR A 22 -37.03 -24.16 15.98
N TRP A 23 -37.65 -25.15 16.52
CA TRP A 23 -39.04 -25.07 16.99
C TRP A 23 -39.17 -25.47 18.46
N THR A 24 -40.07 -24.86 19.13
CA THR A 24 -40.38 -25.13 20.54
C THR A 24 -41.81 -25.62 20.63
N ALA A 25 -42.06 -26.73 21.28
CA ALA A 25 -43.39 -27.29 21.48
C ALA A 25 -43.73 -27.38 22.97
N ALA A 26 -45.02 -27.25 23.25
CA ALA A 26 -45.54 -27.41 24.59
C ALA A 26 -45.37 -28.86 25.10
N ALA A 27 -45.37 -29.04 26.39
CA ALA A 27 -45.10 -30.33 27.07
C ALA A 27 -45.93 -31.54 26.54
N GLU A 28 -47.18 -31.24 26.10
CA GLU A 28 -48.10 -32.27 25.56
C GLU A 28 -47.57 -32.90 24.25
N LEU A 29 -46.79 -32.18 23.48
CA LEU A 29 -46.22 -32.64 22.20
C LEU A 29 -44.79 -33.13 22.35
N CYS A 30 -44.20 -33.06 23.54
CA CYS A 30 -42.81 -33.41 23.81
C CYS A 30 -42.55 -34.85 24.16
N GLY A 31 -43.54 -35.73 24.02
CA GLY A 31 -43.40 -37.16 24.26
C GLY A 31 -42.53 -37.90 23.25
N GLU A 32 -42.61 -39.22 23.27
CA GLU A 32 -41.80 -40.08 22.37
C GLU A 32 -42.04 -39.77 20.90
N VAL A 33 -43.25 -39.35 20.53
CA VAL A 33 -43.62 -38.94 19.16
C VAL A 33 -42.84 -37.69 18.73
N GLY A 34 -42.74 -36.67 19.60
CA GLY A 34 -41.95 -35.46 19.30
C GLY A 34 -40.47 -35.74 19.15
N ARG A 35 -39.95 -36.67 19.99
CA ARG A 35 -38.54 -37.14 19.87
C ARG A 35 -38.31 -37.90 18.57
N GLN A 36 -39.21 -38.77 18.18
CA GLN A 36 -39.13 -39.52 16.93
C GLN A 36 -39.25 -38.62 15.71
N LEU A 37 -40.14 -37.62 15.73
CA LEU A 37 -40.29 -36.63 14.65
C LEU A 37 -39.03 -35.74 14.50
N CYS A 38 -38.42 -35.36 15.63
CA CYS A 38 -37.15 -34.63 15.59
C CYS A 38 -36.01 -35.46 15.05
N SER A 39 -35.95 -36.78 15.39
CA SER A 39 -34.90 -37.66 14.92
C SER A 39 -35.14 -38.23 13.52
N ALA A 40 -36.38 -38.40 13.10
CA ALA A 40 -36.72 -38.98 11.80
C ALA A 40 -36.49 -38.01 10.63
N ASN A 41 -36.55 -36.69 10.87
CA ASN A 41 -36.45 -35.70 9.82
C ASN A 41 -35.02 -35.14 9.64
N ALA A 42 -34.06 -35.50 10.50
CA ALA A 42 -32.70 -35.11 10.33
C ALA A 42 -31.70 -36.07 10.98
N SER A 43 -30.76 -36.53 10.24
CA SER A 43 -29.58 -37.26 10.76
C SER A 43 -28.77 -36.44 11.78
N SER A 44 -29.09 -35.15 11.97
CA SER A 44 -28.40 -34.20 12.85
C SER A 44 -29.35 -33.44 13.80
N GLY A 45 -30.60 -33.90 13.97
CA GLY A 45 -31.57 -33.23 14.85
C GLY A 45 -31.17 -33.33 16.32
N LYS A 46 -31.15 -32.22 17.04
CA LYS A 46 -30.91 -32.15 18.47
C LYS A 46 -32.20 -31.89 19.22
N PHE A 47 -32.65 -32.86 19.99
CA PHE A 47 -33.81 -32.75 20.86
C PHE A 47 -33.36 -32.34 22.28
N GLN A 48 -33.98 -31.33 22.86
CA GLN A 48 -33.74 -30.87 24.22
C GLN A 48 -35.06 -30.69 24.96
N LEU A 49 -35.19 -31.23 26.16
CA LEU A 49 -36.29 -31.02 27.06
C LEU A 49 -35.88 -29.92 28.05
N THR A 50 -36.69 -28.90 28.17
CA THR A 50 -36.47 -27.79 29.13
C THR A 50 -37.05 -28.20 30.52
N SER A 51 -36.59 -27.50 31.56
CA SER A 51 -37.07 -27.71 32.93
C SER A 51 -38.56 -27.45 33.10
N ASN A 52 -39.16 -26.69 32.19
CA ASN A 52 -40.59 -26.36 32.21
C ASN A 52 -41.47 -27.39 31.49
N GLY A 53 -40.90 -28.52 31.05
CA GLY A 53 -41.60 -29.55 30.31
C GLY A 53 -41.76 -29.26 28.80
N GLU A 54 -41.38 -28.06 28.34
CA GLU A 54 -41.34 -27.73 26.92
C GLU A 54 -40.16 -28.44 26.24
N CYS A 55 -40.26 -28.71 24.96
CA CYS A 55 -39.14 -29.29 24.19
C CYS A 55 -38.76 -28.40 23.02
N THR A 56 -37.48 -28.41 22.73
CA THR A 56 -36.91 -27.70 21.57
C THR A 56 -36.27 -28.75 20.65
N CYS A 57 -36.63 -28.68 19.38
CA CYS A 57 -35.97 -29.43 18.32
C CYS A 57 -35.20 -28.50 17.42
N THR A 58 -33.92 -28.80 17.24
CA THR A 58 -33.05 -28.03 16.35
C THR A 58 -32.55 -28.95 15.24
N ILE A 59 -32.85 -28.61 14.01
CA ILE A 59 -32.46 -29.35 12.81
C ILE A 59 -31.41 -28.52 12.06
N TYR A 60 -30.35 -29.17 11.62
CA TYR A 60 -29.30 -28.54 10.86
C TYR A 60 -29.29 -29.06 9.43
N GLU A 61 -29.32 -28.13 8.48
CA GLU A 61 -29.14 -28.40 7.06
C GLU A 61 -27.86 -27.69 6.59
N ASN A 62 -27.01 -28.42 5.92
CA ASN A 62 -25.73 -27.91 5.44
C ASN A 62 -25.69 -27.99 3.91
N PHE A 63 -25.37 -26.88 3.26
CA PHE A 63 -25.27 -26.77 1.84
C PHE A 63 -23.90 -26.20 1.46
N PHE A 64 -23.24 -26.83 0.49
CA PHE A 64 -22.03 -26.28 -0.10
C PHE A 64 -22.36 -25.65 -1.45
N ALA A 65 -21.82 -24.47 -1.71
CA ALA A 65 -21.92 -23.86 -3.01
C ALA A 65 -21.17 -24.71 -4.05
N GLN A 66 -21.77 -24.85 -5.22
CA GLN A 66 -21.12 -25.53 -6.34
C GLN A 66 -20.08 -24.57 -6.96
N ASN A 67 -18.83 -25.05 -7.09
CA ASN A 67 -17.73 -24.37 -7.76
C ASN A 67 -17.57 -22.87 -7.42
N PRO A 68 -17.55 -22.49 -6.12
CA PRO A 68 -17.42 -21.08 -5.74
C PRO A 68 -16.10 -20.48 -6.22
N GLU A 69 -15.11 -21.31 -6.53
CA GLU A 69 -13.80 -20.91 -7.08
C GLU A 69 -13.88 -20.34 -8.49
N GLU A 70 -14.86 -20.77 -9.27
CA GLU A 70 -15.11 -20.29 -10.64
C GLU A 70 -15.88 -18.97 -10.67
N PHE A 71 -16.32 -18.49 -9.49
CA PHE A 71 -17.03 -17.22 -9.41
C PHE A 71 -16.12 -16.09 -9.85
N ASN A 72 -16.54 -15.36 -10.89
CA ASN A 72 -15.79 -14.23 -11.40
C ASN A 72 -16.03 -12.98 -10.55
N ILE A 73 -14.97 -12.48 -9.98
CA ILE A 73 -14.94 -11.20 -9.29
C ILE A 73 -14.57 -10.14 -10.32
N TRP A 74 -15.43 -9.16 -10.44
CA TRP A 74 -15.24 -8.04 -11.34
C TRP A 74 -15.32 -6.75 -10.53
N PHE A 75 -14.33 -5.87 -10.66
CA PHE A 75 -14.31 -4.60 -9.97
C PHE A 75 -13.71 -3.48 -10.83
N MET A 76 -14.13 -2.28 -10.50
CA MET A 76 -13.55 -1.04 -10.99
C MET A 76 -13.21 -0.17 -9.80
N TYR A 77 -12.22 0.67 -9.95
CA TYR A 77 -11.87 1.65 -8.95
C TYR A 77 -11.55 2.99 -9.63
N ASP A 78 -11.88 4.04 -8.92
CA ASP A 78 -11.53 5.40 -9.28
C ASP A 78 -10.79 6.04 -8.11
N PHE A 79 -9.82 6.88 -8.41
CA PHE A 79 -9.12 7.62 -7.38
C PHE A 79 -9.07 9.11 -7.72
N LYS A 80 -8.96 9.90 -6.67
CA LYS A 80 -8.84 11.35 -6.77
C LYS A 80 -7.65 11.79 -5.93
N VAL A 81 -6.78 12.60 -6.55
CA VAL A 81 -5.65 13.22 -5.88
C VAL A 81 -5.84 14.72 -5.91
N ASP A 82 -5.85 15.35 -4.75
CA ASP A 82 -5.82 16.79 -4.63
C ASP A 82 -4.36 17.24 -4.63
N THR A 83 -3.96 17.96 -5.68
CA THR A 83 -2.59 18.49 -5.83
C THR A 83 -2.52 19.97 -5.48
N SER A 84 -3.54 20.51 -4.80
CA SER A 84 -3.57 21.93 -4.45
C SER A 84 -2.40 22.29 -3.54
N THR A 85 -1.60 23.23 -3.98
CA THR A 85 -0.77 24.05 -3.10
C THR A 85 -1.50 25.37 -2.88
N GLU A 86 -1.41 25.94 -1.70
CA GLU A 86 -2.12 27.18 -1.30
C GLU A 86 -1.99 28.37 -2.29
N ARG A 87 -1.08 28.29 -3.26
CA ARG A 87 -0.78 29.34 -4.24
C ARG A 87 -1.31 29.12 -5.65
N ASP A 88 -1.55 27.88 -6.08
CA ASP A 88 -1.76 27.59 -7.51
C ASP A 88 -3.19 27.19 -7.89
N GLY A 89 -4.14 27.35 -6.99
CA GLY A 89 -5.50 26.83 -7.21
C GLY A 89 -5.56 25.30 -7.13
N SER A 90 -6.73 24.77 -6.78
CA SER A 90 -6.91 23.33 -6.60
C SER A 90 -6.92 22.58 -7.93
N THR A 91 -5.78 22.07 -8.36
CA THR A 91 -5.73 21.13 -9.47
C THR A 91 -5.98 19.73 -8.92
N MET A 92 -7.01 19.08 -9.42
CA MET A 92 -7.36 17.70 -9.06
C MET A 92 -6.97 16.77 -10.19
N ILE A 93 -6.51 15.58 -9.84
CA ILE A 93 -6.23 14.49 -10.78
C ILE A 93 -7.18 13.36 -10.45
N TRP A 94 -7.91 12.87 -11.46
CA TRP A 94 -8.76 11.70 -11.37
C TRP A 94 -8.18 10.58 -12.22
N GLY A 95 -8.11 9.40 -11.64
CA GLY A 95 -7.79 8.19 -12.37
C GLY A 95 -8.97 7.24 -12.35
N SER A 96 -9.29 6.63 -13.49
CA SER A 96 -10.34 5.63 -13.62
C SER A 96 -9.81 4.34 -14.20
N SER A 97 -10.04 3.23 -13.51
CA SER A 97 -9.65 1.90 -13.98
C SER A 97 -10.50 1.42 -15.15
N SER A 98 -11.74 1.91 -15.27
CA SER A 98 -12.65 1.51 -16.35
C SER A 98 -12.24 2.03 -17.72
N THR A 99 -11.55 3.16 -17.77
CA THR A 99 -11.07 3.80 -19.00
C THR A 99 -9.55 3.77 -19.11
N SER A 100 -8.85 3.41 -18.03
CA SER A 100 -7.40 3.52 -17.88
C SER A 100 -6.85 4.88 -18.27
N THR A 101 -7.60 5.93 -17.94
CA THR A 101 -7.27 7.31 -18.25
C THR A 101 -7.08 8.13 -16.99
N LEU A 102 -6.20 9.11 -17.09
CA LEU A 102 -6.09 10.21 -16.13
C LEU A 102 -6.81 11.42 -16.67
N SER A 103 -7.39 12.19 -15.78
CA SER A 103 -8.04 13.46 -16.10
C SER A 103 -7.56 14.52 -15.11
N THR A 104 -7.29 15.70 -15.57
CA THR A 104 -6.89 16.84 -14.72
C THR A 104 -7.85 18.00 -14.90
N GLY A 105 -8.05 18.75 -13.86
CA GLY A 105 -8.89 19.94 -13.93
C GLY A 105 -9.21 20.53 -12.56
N ASN A 106 -9.89 21.64 -12.56
CA ASN A 106 -10.50 22.24 -11.38
C ASN A 106 -11.86 21.59 -11.14
N LEU A 107 -12.40 21.75 -9.94
CA LEU A 107 -13.72 21.25 -9.60
C LEU A 107 -14.77 21.87 -10.58
N GLY A 108 -15.26 21.09 -11.53
CA GLY A 108 -16.23 21.51 -12.56
C GLY A 108 -15.71 21.57 -14.00
N ASP A 109 -14.41 21.57 -14.23
CA ASP A 109 -13.82 21.55 -15.59
C ASP A 109 -12.74 20.45 -15.68
N VAL A 110 -13.22 19.21 -15.71
CA VAL A 110 -12.36 18.03 -15.80
C VAL A 110 -12.05 17.74 -17.26
N ARG A 111 -10.78 17.75 -17.62
CA ARG A 111 -10.32 17.42 -18.97
C ARG A 111 -9.50 16.13 -18.96
N PRO A 112 -9.77 15.19 -19.88
CA PRO A 112 -8.92 14.03 -20.04
C PRO A 112 -7.50 14.49 -20.44
N THR A 113 -6.50 13.91 -19.80
CA THR A 113 -5.11 14.08 -20.22
C THR A 113 -4.75 13.06 -21.28
N SER A 114 -3.64 13.26 -21.97
CA SER A 114 -3.06 12.22 -22.83
C SER A 114 -2.47 11.05 -22.04
N ASP A 115 -2.34 11.22 -20.73
CA ASP A 115 -1.69 10.23 -19.88
C ASP A 115 -2.61 9.04 -19.64
N THR A 116 -2.04 7.88 -19.74
CA THR A 116 -2.71 6.60 -19.51
C THR A 116 -2.40 6.08 -18.10
N MET A 117 -3.26 5.22 -17.62
CA MET A 117 -3.10 4.52 -16.35
C MET A 117 -2.89 3.03 -16.63
N LEU A 118 -1.90 2.43 -15.96
CA LEU A 118 -1.63 1.01 -15.99
C LEU A 118 -2.00 0.39 -14.65
N THR A 119 -2.71 -0.74 -14.65
CA THR A 119 -2.96 -1.53 -13.46
C THR A 119 -2.17 -2.83 -13.54
N ILE A 120 -1.39 -3.13 -12.50
CA ILE A 120 -0.57 -4.33 -12.39
C ILE A 120 -1.03 -5.13 -11.18
N ILE A 121 -1.24 -6.44 -11.34
CA ILE A 121 -1.59 -7.32 -10.24
C ILE A 121 -0.32 -7.96 -9.68
N ARG A 122 -0.16 -7.89 -8.37
CA ARG A 122 1.00 -8.42 -7.65
C ARG A 122 0.57 -9.27 -6.46
N SER A 123 1.35 -10.29 -6.16
CA SER A 123 1.21 -11.04 -4.92
C SER A 123 1.58 -10.17 -3.70
N PRO A 124 1.20 -10.55 -2.47
CA PRO A 124 1.64 -9.88 -1.24
C PRO A 124 3.17 -9.86 -1.07
N TYR A 125 3.88 -10.72 -1.79
CA TYR A 125 5.35 -10.80 -1.76
C TYR A 125 6.03 -9.92 -2.82
N GLY A 126 5.24 -9.24 -3.67
CA GLY A 126 5.73 -8.32 -4.69
C GLY A 126 5.86 -8.91 -6.09
N ASP A 127 5.73 -10.23 -6.25
CA ASP A 127 5.83 -10.88 -7.53
C ASP A 127 4.59 -10.62 -8.38
N PRO A 128 4.73 -10.41 -9.71
CA PRO A 128 3.57 -10.29 -10.60
C PRO A 128 2.81 -11.61 -10.64
N CYS A 129 1.50 -11.54 -10.56
CA CYS A 129 0.63 -12.72 -10.66
C CYS A 129 -0.44 -12.53 -11.72
N THR A 130 -0.92 -13.65 -12.25
CA THR A 130 -1.91 -13.68 -13.33
C THR A 130 -3.31 -13.87 -12.75
N VAL A 131 -4.20 -12.94 -13.08
CA VAL A 131 -5.62 -13.01 -12.71
C VAL A 131 -6.43 -12.78 -13.98
N GLY A 132 -7.42 -13.61 -14.25
CA GLY A 132 -8.19 -13.53 -15.51
C GLY A 132 -7.34 -13.68 -16.76
N GLY A 133 -6.22 -14.41 -16.67
CA GLY A 133 -5.26 -14.61 -17.76
C GLY A 133 -4.33 -13.44 -18.06
N ARG A 134 -4.30 -12.40 -17.20
CA ARG A 134 -3.49 -11.19 -17.39
C ARG A 134 -2.77 -10.80 -16.11
N THR A 135 -1.61 -10.18 -16.28
CA THR A 135 -0.85 -9.56 -15.17
C THR A 135 -0.99 -8.04 -15.19
N GLU A 136 -1.27 -7.47 -16.36
CA GLU A 136 -1.34 -6.04 -16.60
C GLU A 136 -2.67 -5.68 -17.29
N TRP A 137 -3.25 -4.56 -16.88
CA TRP A 137 -4.51 -4.02 -17.38
C TRP A 137 -4.28 -2.58 -17.82
N ASP A 138 -4.16 -2.39 -19.12
CA ASP A 138 -3.99 -1.11 -19.80
C ASP A 138 -5.32 -0.63 -20.41
N LYS A 139 -5.27 0.41 -21.22
CA LYS A 139 -6.43 1.00 -21.90
C LYS A 139 -7.20 -0.01 -22.76
N ASP A 140 -6.52 -0.96 -23.38
CA ASP A 140 -7.17 -1.93 -24.25
C ASP A 140 -7.76 -3.09 -23.46
N ALA A 141 -7.13 -3.45 -22.35
CA ALA A 141 -7.56 -4.51 -21.46
C ALA A 141 -8.68 -4.08 -20.50
N SER A 142 -8.71 -2.81 -20.09
CA SER A 142 -9.59 -2.32 -19.02
C SER A 142 -11.00 -1.98 -19.46
N LYS A 143 -11.33 -2.00 -20.76
CA LYS A 143 -12.67 -1.68 -21.26
C LYS A 143 -13.82 -2.45 -20.59
N GLN A 144 -13.51 -3.57 -19.96
CA GLN A 144 -14.46 -4.42 -19.25
C GLN A 144 -14.27 -4.42 -17.71
N GLY A 145 -13.38 -3.55 -17.18
CA GLY A 145 -12.96 -3.60 -15.77
C GLY A 145 -11.95 -4.71 -15.53
N ILE A 146 -11.51 -4.81 -14.28
CA ILE A 146 -10.57 -5.84 -13.82
C ILE A 146 -11.40 -7.04 -13.35
N TRP A 147 -11.15 -8.19 -13.93
CA TRP A 147 -11.91 -9.39 -13.62
C TRP A 147 -11.00 -10.62 -13.49
N GLY A 148 -11.44 -11.56 -12.69
CA GLY A 148 -10.78 -12.85 -12.54
C GLY A 148 -11.58 -13.78 -11.66
N SER A 149 -11.30 -15.09 -11.75
CA SER A 149 -11.95 -16.07 -10.89
C SER A 149 -11.51 -15.91 -9.45
N LEU A 150 -12.36 -16.27 -8.52
CA LEU A 150 -11.98 -16.31 -7.09
C LEU A 150 -10.71 -17.16 -6.88
N LYS A 151 -10.59 -18.26 -7.63
CA LYS A 151 -9.42 -19.13 -7.64
C LYS A 151 -8.14 -18.36 -7.99
N ASP A 152 -8.19 -17.53 -9.05
CA ASP A 152 -7.02 -16.76 -9.49
C ASP A 152 -6.58 -15.74 -8.42
N TRP A 153 -7.55 -15.04 -7.84
CA TRP A 153 -7.30 -14.07 -6.77
C TRP A 153 -6.71 -14.72 -5.53
N MET A 154 -7.22 -15.88 -5.14
CA MET A 154 -6.70 -16.62 -3.99
C MET A 154 -5.32 -17.21 -4.27
N ALA A 155 -5.10 -17.74 -5.47
CA ALA A 155 -3.78 -18.23 -5.88
C ALA A 155 -2.73 -17.11 -5.88
N CYS A 156 -3.12 -15.92 -6.36
CA CYS A 156 -2.27 -14.72 -6.30
C CYS A 156 -1.94 -14.32 -4.85
N ALA A 157 -2.87 -14.51 -3.93
CA ALA A 157 -2.64 -14.30 -2.50
C ALA A 157 -1.88 -15.46 -1.80
N GLY A 158 -1.51 -16.51 -2.55
CA GLY A 158 -0.77 -17.66 -2.03
C GLY A 158 -1.63 -18.67 -1.26
N THR A 159 -2.94 -18.73 -1.51
CA THR A 159 -3.85 -19.64 -0.79
C THR A 159 -4.93 -20.24 -1.71
N SER A 160 -5.74 -21.13 -1.16
CA SER A 160 -6.91 -21.72 -1.82
C SER A 160 -8.06 -21.91 -0.83
N LEU A 161 -9.29 -22.15 -1.31
CA LEU A 161 -10.46 -22.41 -0.43
C LEU A 161 -10.29 -23.67 0.42
N ASP A 162 -9.59 -24.66 -0.10
CA ASP A 162 -9.31 -25.91 0.59
C ASP A 162 -7.94 -25.88 1.30
N GLY A 163 -7.27 -24.72 1.31
CA GLY A 163 -6.02 -24.48 2.00
C GLY A 163 -6.17 -24.60 3.52
N ASP A 164 -5.07 -24.93 4.18
CA ASP A 164 -5.01 -25.05 5.64
C ASP A 164 -4.85 -23.64 6.26
N PRO A 165 -5.84 -23.16 7.02
CA PRO A 165 -5.76 -21.85 7.67
C PRO A 165 -4.70 -21.79 8.78
N ARG A 166 -4.16 -22.93 9.23
CA ARG A 166 -3.08 -22.98 10.23
C ARG A 166 -1.81 -22.28 9.78
N ALA A 167 -1.57 -22.20 8.48
CA ALA A 167 -0.46 -21.41 7.93
C ALA A 167 -0.56 -19.91 8.29
N PHE A 168 -1.76 -19.43 8.61
CA PHE A 168 -2.06 -18.03 8.96
C PHE A 168 -2.44 -17.85 10.43
N MET A 169 -2.73 -18.94 11.16
CA MET A 169 -3.14 -18.92 12.56
C MET A 169 -2.14 -19.69 13.39
N GLU A 170 -1.47 -19.02 14.32
CA GLU A 170 -0.60 -19.67 15.32
C GLU A 170 -1.39 -20.52 16.34
N SER A 171 -2.72 -20.56 16.26
CA SER A 171 -3.56 -21.24 17.25
C SER A 171 -3.48 -22.75 17.10
N GLN A 172 -3.11 -23.41 18.17
CA GLN A 172 -3.17 -24.85 18.34
C GLN A 172 -4.63 -25.29 18.42
N GLY A 173 -5.10 -26.00 17.41
CA GLY A 173 -6.45 -26.52 17.43
C GLY A 173 -6.95 -26.97 16.06
N PHE A 174 -8.16 -27.47 16.02
CA PHE A 174 -8.88 -27.79 14.79
C PHE A 174 -9.18 -26.50 14.01
N ALA A 175 -8.53 -26.32 12.89
CA ALA A 175 -8.80 -25.24 11.97
C ALA A 175 -9.61 -25.79 10.79
N PRO A 176 -10.87 -25.38 10.63
CA PRO A 176 -11.67 -25.78 9.48
C PRO A 176 -11.11 -25.11 8.21
N HIS A 177 -11.28 -25.75 7.06
CA HIS A 177 -10.89 -25.17 5.77
C HIS A 177 -11.59 -23.83 5.53
N PHE A 178 -10.97 -22.94 4.75
CA PHE A 178 -11.54 -21.64 4.39
C PHE A 178 -12.93 -21.76 3.74
N ARG A 179 -13.21 -22.87 3.07
CA ARG A 179 -14.53 -23.15 2.49
C ARG A 179 -15.66 -23.14 3.52
N THR A 180 -15.40 -23.61 4.75
CA THR A 180 -16.39 -23.69 5.83
C THR A 180 -16.32 -22.53 6.82
N MET A 181 -15.13 -22.00 7.03
CA MET A 181 -14.91 -20.88 7.94
C MET A 181 -15.20 -19.53 7.29
N GLY A 182 -14.92 -19.42 6.01
CA GLY A 182 -14.85 -18.14 5.30
C GLY A 182 -13.50 -17.46 5.50
N LEU A 183 -13.31 -16.39 4.77
CA LEU A 183 -12.14 -15.52 4.87
C LEU A 183 -12.47 -14.12 4.34
N ASN A 184 -11.62 -13.16 4.68
CA ASN A 184 -11.66 -11.84 4.07
C ASN A 184 -10.55 -11.74 3.01
N LEU A 185 -10.94 -11.54 1.76
CA LEU A 185 -10.06 -11.23 0.63
C LEU A 185 -10.08 -9.73 0.43
N ARG A 186 -9.02 -9.05 0.85
CA ARG A 186 -8.88 -7.62 0.67
C ARG A 186 -8.02 -7.33 -0.56
N LEU A 187 -8.57 -6.59 -1.51
CA LEU A 187 -7.87 -6.10 -2.68
C LEU A 187 -7.35 -4.69 -2.39
N ASP A 188 -6.07 -4.58 -2.10
CA ASP A 188 -5.41 -3.31 -1.84
C ASP A 188 -4.93 -2.71 -3.16
N VAL A 189 -5.46 -1.54 -3.52
CA VAL A 189 -5.08 -0.79 -4.70
C VAL A 189 -4.16 0.35 -4.30
N PHE A 190 -2.91 0.29 -4.70
CA PHE A 190 -1.91 1.33 -4.47
C PHE A 190 -1.55 2.04 -5.76
N CYS A 191 -1.90 3.32 -5.88
CA CYS A 191 -1.62 4.12 -7.07
C CYS A 191 -0.47 5.10 -6.85
N THR A 192 0.42 5.22 -7.84
CA THR A 192 1.56 6.13 -7.81
C THR A 192 1.89 6.67 -9.21
N ASN A 193 2.44 7.88 -9.25
CA ASN A 193 3.04 8.44 -10.46
C ASN A 193 4.57 8.29 -10.50
N SER A 194 5.17 7.74 -9.43
CA SER A 194 6.61 7.51 -9.33
C SER A 194 6.90 6.03 -9.57
N HIS A 195 7.19 5.67 -10.81
CA HIS A 195 7.46 4.30 -11.25
C HIS A 195 8.40 4.27 -12.46
N ASP A 196 8.95 3.11 -12.76
CA ASP A 196 9.95 2.95 -13.84
C ASP A 196 9.38 3.19 -15.25
N ARG A 197 8.07 3.05 -15.42
CA ARG A 197 7.36 3.27 -16.69
C ARG A 197 6.73 4.67 -16.80
N GLN A 198 7.25 5.66 -16.11
CA GLN A 198 6.69 7.02 -16.09
C GLN A 198 6.62 7.70 -17.47
N ASN A 199 7.47 7.29 -18.42
CA ASN A 199 7.44 7.79 -19.79
C ASN A 199 6.29 7.22 -20.63
N GLU A 200 5.76 6.05 -20.24
CA GLU A 200 4.70 5.34 -20.97
C GLU A 200 3.32 5.61 -20.36
N HIS A 201 3.27 5.74 -19.02
CA HIS A 201 2.05 5.90 -18.26
C HIS A 201 2.18 7.01 -17.22
N GLY A 202 1.17 7.84 -17.10
CA GLY A 202 1.14 8.92 -16.09
C GLY A 202 0.96 8.40 -14.66
N ALA A 203 0.35 7.21 -14.50
CA ALA A 203 0.20 6.53 -13.22
C ALA A 203 0.22 5.02 -13.38
N VAL A 204 0.72 4.34 -12.35
CA VAL A 204 0.62 2.89 -12.19
C VAL A 204 -0.08 2.56 -10.88
N CYS A 205 -1.08 1.71 -10.95
CA CYS A 205 -1.79 1.18 -9.80
C CYS A 205 -1.45 -0.30 -9.62
N TYR A 206 -1.05 -0.68 -8.43
CA TYR A 206 -0.77 -2.05 -8.05
C TYR A 206 -1.96 -2.60 -7.27
N VAL A 207 -2.50 -3.73 -7.70
CA VAL A 207 -3.56 -4.44 -6.99
C VAL A 207 -2.94 -5.64 -6.30
N THR A 208 -3.01 -5.67 -4.98
CA THR A 208 -2.43 -6.73 -4.16
C THR A 208 -3.54 -7.41 -3.36
N PRO A 209 -3.84 -8.69 -3.61
CA PRO A 209 -4.81 -9.43 -2.81
C PRO A 209 -4.18 -9.89 -1.49
N HIS A 210 -4.82 -9.54 -0.39
CA HIS A 210 -4.47 -10.00 0.96
C HIS A 210 -5.57 -10.90 1.52
N VAL A 211 -5.19 -12.03 2.06
CA VAL A 211 -6.11 -12.95 2.72
C VAL A 211 -5.95 -12.86 4.23
N THR A 212 -7.07 -12.65 4.90
CA THR A 212 -7.12 -12.69 6.36
C THR A 212 -8.13 -13.77 6.77
N PRO A 213 -7.69 -14.80 7.52
CA PRO A 213 -8.58 -15.81 8.05
C PRO A 213 -9.49 -15.19 9.11
N VAL A 214 -10.76 -15.09 8.81
CA VAL A 214 -11.78 -14.56 9.71
C VAL A 214 -13.04 -15.37 9.52
N TRP A 215 -13.74 -15.69 10.62
CA TRP A 215 -15.09 -16.24 10.53
C TRP A 215 -16.01 -15.22 9.86
N THR A 216 -16.22 -15.41 8.56
CA THR A 216 -17.05 -14.53 7.76
C THR A 216 -18.41 -15.18 7.59
N ASN A 217 -19.38 -14.73 8.35
CA ASN A 217 -20.73 -15.22 8.26
C ASN A 217 -21.73 -14.05 8.18
N PHE A 218 -22.79 -14.33 7.48
CA PHE A 218 -23.98 -13.51 7.43
C PHE A 218 -25.12 -14.31 8.02
N ILE A 219 -25.75 -13.78 9.07
CA ILE A 219 -26.83 -14.47 9.75
C ILE A 219 -28.10 -13.67 9.54
N PHE A 220 -29.12 -14.34 9.04
CA PHE A 220 -30.48 -13.80 9.04
C PHE A 220 -31.47 -14.85 9.54
N SER A 221 -32.47 -14.38 10.23
CA SER A 221 -33.51 -15.22 10.81
C SER A 221 -34.89 -14.81 10.30
N ASP A 222 -35.70 -15.76 9.99
CA ASP A 222 -37.10 -15.59 9.65
C ASP A 222 -37.94 -16.68 10.33
N PHE A 223 -39.26 -16.46 10.34
CA PHE A 223 -40.19 -17.43 10.87
C PHE A 223 -40.84 -18.22 9.74
N GLU A 224 -40.70 -19.53 9.78
CA GLU A 224 -41.27 -20.45 8.81
C GLU A 224 -42.40 -21.25 9.46
N LYS A 225 -43.49 -21.47 8.73
CA LYS A 225 -44.54 -22.38 9.18
C LYS A 225 -44.12 -23.80 8.85
N LEU A 226 -43.93 -24.64 9.86
CA LEU A 226 -43.61 -26.05 9.69
C LEU A 226 -44.88 -26.82 9.31
N PRO A 227 -44.90 -27.53 8.19
CA PRO A 227 -46.06 -28.29 7.72
C PRO A 227 -46.41 -29.46 8.62
N PHE A 228 -45.49 -29.93 9.47
CA PHE A 228 -45.60 -31.15 10.29
C PHE A 228 -46.58 -31.01 11.48
N PHE A 229 -46.84 -29.81 11.98
CA PHE A 229 -47.68 -29.59 13.17
C PHE A 229 -49.01 -28.94 12.83
N GLY A 230 -49.63 -29.30 11.74
CA GLY A 230 -50.96 -28.81 11.39
C GLY A 230 -50.99 -27.30 11.01
N GLY A 231 -49.87 -26.73 10.67
CA GLY A 231 -49.75 -25.36 10.14
C GLY A 231 -49.92 -24.25 11.19
N LYS A 232 -49.97 -24.58 12.47
CA LYS A 232 -50.15 -23.61 13.55
C LYS A 232 -48.86 -23.18 14.25
N GLU A 233 -47.82 -23.98 14.13
CA GLU A 233 -46.56 -23.72 14.82
C GLU A 233 -45.54 -23.03 13.88
N THR A 234 -44.89 -22.02 14.39
CA THR A 234 -43.84 -21.28 13.68
C THR A 234 -42.48 -21.77 14.18
N ALA A 235 -41.63 -22.15 13.25
CA ALA A 235 -40.23 -22.40 13.55
C ALA A 235 -39.41 -21.16 13.26
N LEU A 236 -38.41 -20.93 14.08
CA LEU A 236 -37.37 -19.97 13.79
C LEU A 236 -36.37 -20.62 12.81
N ARG A 237 -36.27 -20.09 11.62
CA ARG A 237 -35.24 -20.45 10.65
C ARG A 237 -34.11 -19.43 10.71
N GLU A 238 -32.94 -19.88 11.10
CA GLU A 238 -31.74 -19.09 11.07
C GLU A 238 -30.85 -19.60 9.94
N THR A 239 -30.51 -18.71 9.02
CA THR A 239 -29.61 -19.04 7.91
C THR A 239 -28.30 -18.31 8.12
N SER A 240 -27.24 -19.09 8.30
CA SER A 240 -25.86 -18.61 8.40
C SER A 240 -25.15 -18.88 7.07
N ILE A 241 -24.73 -17.83 6.38
CA ILE A 241 -23.98 -17.91 5.15
C ILE A 241 -22.51 -17.64 5.47
N TYR A 242 -21.67 -18.59 5.16
CA TYR A 242 -20.21 -18.48 5.28
C TYR A 242 -19.61 -18.32 3.88
N GLY A 243 -18.52 -17.57 3.78
CA GLY A 243 -17.91 -17.39 2.48
C GLY A 243 -16.73 -16.45 2.47
N VAL A 244 -16.31 -16.12 1.27
CA VAL A 244 -15.24 -15.16 1.02
C VAL A 244 -15.84 -13.77 0.96
N MET A 245 -15.48 -12.93 1.94
CA MET A 245 -15.81 -11.52 1.88
C MET A 245 -14.72 -10.80 1.09
N VAL A 246 -15.09 -10.24 -0.05
CA VAL A 246 -14.20 -9.43 -0.87
C VAL A 246 -14.38 -7.97 -0.47
N THR A 247 -13.27 -7.32 -0.11
CA THR A 247 -13.24 -5.90 0.23
C THR A 247 -12.16 -5.21 -0.59
N THR A 248 -12.41 -3.97 -0.98
CA THR A 248 -11.44 -3.16 -1.74
C THR A 248 -11.01 -1.96 -0.93
N THR A 249 -9.70 -1.68 -0.92
CA THR A 249 -9.14 -0.47 -0.32
C THR A 249 -8.28 0.23 -1.36
N ILE A 250 -8.39 1.55 -1.43
CA ILE A 250 -7.66 2.36 -2.40
C ILE A 250 -6.82 3.36 -1.63
N HIS A 251 -5.54 3.40 -1.94
CA HIS A 251 -4.62 4.38 -1.40
C HIS A 251 -3.52 4.66 -2.43
N GLY A 252 -2.73 5.69 -2.21
CA GLY A 252 -1.69 6.01 -3.16
C GLY A 252 -0.77 7.10 -2.68
N LYS A 253 0.30 7.28 -3.42
CA LYS A 253 1.28 8.33 -3.19
C LYS A 253 1.56 9.04 -4.51
N TRP A 254 1.26 10.34 -4.54
CA TRP A 254 1.51 11.18 -5.70
C TRP A 254 2.68 12.11 -5.43
N GLN A 255 3.62 12.15 -6.35
CA GLN A 255 4.78 13.03 -6.26
C GLN A 255 4.63 14.17 -7.28
N LYS A 256 4.69 15.40 -6.81
CA LYS A 256 4.69 16.59 -7.66
C LYS A 256 5.93 17.41 -7.32
N PHE A 257 6.72 17.72 -8.34
CA PHE A 257 7.81 18.65 -8.16
C PHE A 257 7.25 20.08 -8.03
N SER A 258 7.52 20.74 -6.93
CA SER A 258 7.15 22.13 -6.69
C SER A 258 8.42 22.97 -6.66
N LEU A 259 8.59 23.83 -7.66
CA LEU A 259 9.73 24.76 -7.73
C LEU A 259 9.76 25.67 -6.50
N GLY A 260 8.60 26.14 -6.04
CA GLY A 260 8.49 26.99 -4.85
C GLY A 260 8.98 26.28 -3.58
N LEU A 261 8.58 25.00 -3.38
CA LEU A 261 9.06 24.21 -2.25
C LEU A 261 10.56 23.94 -2.35
N PHE A 262 11.06 23.64 -3.55
CA PHE A 262 12.49 23.44 -3.80
C PHE A 262 13.30 24.67 -3.45
N VAL A 263 12.93 25.85 -3.99
CA VAL A 263 13.59 27.11 -3.71
C VAL A 263 13.55 27.44 -2.20
N ASN A 264 12.39 27.26 -1.57
CA ASN A 264 12.25 27.48 -0.12
C ASN A 264 13.15 26.54 0.70
N THR A 265 13.24 25.27 0.30
CA THR A 265 14.12 24.30 0.96
C THR A 265 15.59 24.68 0.79
N VAL A 266 16.00 25.10 -0.41
CA VAL A 266 17.37 25.58 -0.69
C VAL A 266 17.68 26.81 0.14
N VAL A 267 16.78 27.81 0.17
CA VAL A 267 16.95 29.02 0.97
C VAL A 267 17.06 28.70 2.46
N ASN A 268 16.17 27.86 2.98
CA ASN A 268 16.22 27.45 4.38
C ASN A 268 17.51 26.70 4.71
N SER A 269 17.98 25.84 3.80
CA SER A 269 19.26 25.12 3.99
C SER A 269 20.44 26.07 4.00
N LEU A 270 20.47 27.08 3.12
CA LEU A 270 21.49 28.10 3.09
C LEU A 270 21.49 28.96 4.36
N VAL A 271 20.30 29.34 4.83
CA VAL A 271 20.16 30.09 6.11
C VAL A 271 20.65 29.25 7.29
N MET A 272 20.25 27.97 7.35
CA MET A 272 20.69 27.06 8.42
C MET A 272 22.20 26.81 8.42
N LEU A 273 22.84 26.73 7.25
CA LEU A 273 24.30 26.61 7.11
C LEU A 273 25.03 27.91 7.45
N SER A 274 24.46 29.08 7.10
CA SER A 274 25.07 30.39 7.35
C SER A 274 24.96 30.83 8.82
N LEU A 275 23.93 30.39 9.54
CA LEU A 275 23.68 30.78 10.92
C LEU A 275 24.82 30.36 11.89
N PRO A 276 25.30 29.09 11.91
CA PRO A 276 26.44 28.73 12.75
C PRO A 276 27.72 29.47 12.32
N PHE A 277 27.94 29.68 11.03
CA PHE A 277 29.08 30.47 10.55
C PHE A 277 29.03 31.91 11.08
N PHE A 278 27.86 32.54 11.05
CA PHE A 278 27.65 33.87 11.58
C PHE A 278 27.89 33.94 13.09
N VAL A 279 27.40 32.96 13.84
CA VAL A 279 27.60 32.87 15.31
C VAL A 279 29.06 32.68 15.62
N ILE A 280 29.78 31.79 14.95
CA ILE A 280 31.22 31.58 15.12
C ILE A 280 31.97 32.86 14.80
N GLN A 281 31.64 33.54 13.69
CA GLN A 281 32.25 34.78 13.31
C GLN A 281 32.00 35.89 14.36
N LEU A 282 30.83 35.97 14.97
CA LEU A 282 30.52 36.91 16.03
C LEU A 282 31.33 36.64 17.27
N ILE A 283 31.47 35.37 17.68
CA ILE A 283 32.30 34.93 18.82
C ILE A 283 33.76 35.29 18.54
N LEU A 284 34.30 34.95 17.38
CA LEU A 284 35.68 35.26 16.99
C LEU A 284 35.98 36.77 16.96
N LEU A 285 35.03 37.60 16.52
CA LEU A 285 35.23 39.04 16.38
C LEU A 285 34.98 39.80 17.68
N ARG A 286 34.23 39.25 18.66
CA ARG A 286 33.80 40.00 19.86
C ARG A 286 34.11 39.36 21.19
N CYS A 287 34.20 38.03 21.27
CA CYS A 287 34.27 37.32 22.53
C CYS A 287 35.69 36.81 22.90
N LEU A 288 36.64 36.77 21.97
CA LEU A 288 37.98 36.22 22.19
C LEU A 288 39.00 37.24 22.69
N GLY A 289 38.59 38.44 23.12
CA GLY A 289 39.49 39.45 23.71
C GLY A 289 40.58 39.88 22.70
N PHE A 290 41.86 39.72 23.07
CA PHE A 290 42.99 40.13 22.24
C PHE A 290 43.03 39.41 20.86
N LEU A 291 42.65 38.15 20.80
CA LEU A 291 42.54 37.38 19.53
C LEU A 291 41.47 37.96 18.58
N SER A 292 40.43 38.57 19.13
CA SER A 292 39.39 39.25 18.33
C SER A 292 39.95 40.41 17.52
N GLU A 293 40.99 41.10 17.99
CA GLU A 293 41.60 42.19 17.27
C GLU A 293 42.40 41.70 16.07
N ILE A 294 43.08 40.56 16.21
CA ILE A 294 43.79 39.89 15.12
C ILE A 294 42.83 39.46 14.02
N TYR A 295 41.72 38.80 14.40
CA TYR A 295 40.67 38.36 13.44
C TYR A 295 39.99 39.53 12.75
N ARG A 296 39.78 40.64 13.47
CA ARG A 296 39.23 41.88 12.92
C ARG A 296 40.19 42.56 11.91
N GLY A 297 41.50 42.51 12.21
CA GLY A 297 42.55 42.97 11.32
C GLY A 297 42.63 42.14 10.03
N ALA A 298 42.59 40.82 10.16
CA ALA A 298 42.58 39.91 9.01
C ALA A 298 41.34 40.06 8.12
N LYS A 299 40.15 40.34 8.71
CA LYS A 299 38.92 40.57 7.93
C LYS A 299 38.94 41.91 7.21
N ARG A 300 39.67 42.92 7.71
CA ARG A 300 39.76 44.26 7.10
C ARG A 300 40.89 44.36 6.08
N SER A 301 41.74 43.31 5.97
CA SER A 301 42.76 43.31 4.90
C SER A 301 42.10 43.38 3.55
N VAL A 302 42.58 44.29 2.75
CA VAL A 302 42.04 44.52 1.37
C VAL A 302 42.30 43.26 0.56
N PHE A 303 41.22 42.62 0.10
CA PHE A 303 41.32 41.44 -0.75
C PHE A 303 41.78 41.87 -2.15
N ASN A 304 43.05 41.71 -2.40
CA ASN A 304 43.60 41.97 -3.74
C ASN A 304 43.43 40.70 -4.58
N VAL A 305 42.42 40.69 -5.46
CA VAL A 305 42.01 39.48 -6.23
C VAL A 305 43.19 38.91 -7.04
N SER A 306 44.01 39.79 -7.66
CA SER A 306 45.16 39.34 -8.46
C SER A 306 46.21 38.62 -7.59
N GLU A 307 46.56 39.21 -6.46
CA GLU A 307 47.60 38.67 -5.57
C GLU A 307 47.16 37.37 -4.90
N ASN A 308 45.90 37.29 -4.48
CA ASN A 308 45.35 36.05 -3.93
C ASN A 308 45.18 34.95 -4.96
N PHE A 309 44.86 35.29 -6.20
CA PHE A 309 44.76 34.35 -7.31
C PHE A 309 46.15 33.76 -7.65
N TYR A 310 47.15 34.60 -7.77
CA TYR A 310 48.53 34.14 -7.98
C TYR A 310 49.03 33.28 -6.82
N SER A 311 48.76 33.68 -5.56
CA SER A 311 49.15 32.86 -4.40
C SER A 311 48.44 31.53 -4.34
N ALA A 312 47.16 31.43 -4.75
CA ALA A 312 46.43 30.21 -4.87
C ALA A 312 46.99 29.29 -5.94
N ILE A 313 47.32 29.81 -7.12
CA ILE A 313 47.97 29.05 -8.19
C ILE A 313 49.31 28.51 -7.75
N ILE A 314 50.15 29.35 -7.11
CA ILE A 314 51.44 28.92 -6.58
C ILE A 314 51.28 27.81 -5.56
N ARG A 315 50.34 27.90 -4.63
CA ARG A 315 50.04 26.87 -3.65
C ARG A 315 49.59 25.57 -4.31
N MET A 316 48.75 25.62 -5.34
CA MET A 316 48.36 24.47 -6.12
C MET A 316 49.53 23.79 -6.82
N MET A 317 50.44 24.61 -7.44
CA MET A 317 51.64 24.07 -8.10
C MET A 317 52.59 23.42 -7.10
N VAL A 318 52.83 24.06 -5.95
CA VAL A 318 53.66 23.49 -4.86
C VAL A 318 53.03 22.23 -4.29
N ALA A 319 51.72 22.20 -4.10
CA ALA A 319 51.03 20.98 -3.67
C ALA A 319 51.14 19.86 -4.70
N GLU A 320 50.99 20.17 -6.01
CA GLU A 320 51.10 19.21 -7.07
C GLU A 320 52.55 18.67 -7.21
N THR A 321 53.53 19.53 -7.13
CA THR A 321 54.96 19.10 -7.17
C THR A 321 55.33 18.29 -5.93
N GLY A 322 54.83 18.67 -4.74
CA GLY A 322 55.00 17.89 -3.51
C GLY A 322 54.35 16.51 -3.61
N PHE A 323 53.14 16.45 -4.18
CA PHE A 323 52.42 15.19 -4.38
C PHE A 323 53.13 14.29 -5.41
N ARG A 324 53.61 14.85 -6.52
CA ARG A 324 54.39 14.11 -7.50
C ARG A 324 55.71 13.62 -6.93
N GLY A 325 56.39 14.41 -6.09
CA GLY A 325 57.59 14.00 -5.38
C GLY A 325 57.36 12.84 -4.41
N LEU A 326 56.27 12.85 -3.69
CA LEU A 326 55.85 11.75 -2.83
C LEU A 326 55.52 10.47 -3.63
N MET A 327 54.78 10.60 -4.74
CA MET A 327 54.41 9.48 -5.57
C MET A 327 55.61 8.92 -6.36
N GLY A 328 56.53 9.80 -6.84
CA GLY A 328 57.79 9.40 -7.48
C GLY A 328 58.72 8.62 -6.56
N GLY A 329 58.76 8.98 -5.26
CA GLY A 329 59.50 8.22 -4.25
C GLY A 329 58.97 6.80 -4.00
N ILE A 330 57.69 6.58 -4.21
CA ILE A 330 57.04 5.26 -4.04
C ILE A 330 57.26 4.37 -5.28
N TRP A 331 57.37 4.95 -6.47
CA TRP A 331 57.43 4.20 -7.76
C TRP A 331 58.79 4.21 -8.46
N GLY A 332 59.83 4.81 -7.86
CA GLY A 332 61.18 4.68 -8.36
C GLY A 332 61.51 5.31 -9.73
N GLU A 333 60.65 6.14 -10.25
CA GLU A 333 60.92 6.87 -11.50
C GLU A 333 61.63 8.22 -11.24
N SER A 334 62.71 8.42 -11.95
CA SER A 334 63.56 9.59 -11.85
C SER A 334 62.81 10.92 -12.01
N MET A 335 63.05 11.83 -11.08
CA MET A 335 62.56 13.21 -11.13
C MET A 335 62.68 13.83 -12.52
N ALA A 336 61.60 14.01 -13.22
CA ALA A 336 61.60 14.90 -14.39
C ALA A 336 61.89 16.30 -13.87
N ARG A 337 63.02 16.90 -14.34
CA ARG A 337 63.44 18.26 -14.06
C ARG A 337 62.27 19.20 -14.34
N ILE A 338 61.82 19.95 -13.30
CA ILE A 338 60.83 20.99 -13.46
C ILE A 338 61.42 22.05 -14.38
N PRO A 339 60.84 22.31 -15.56
CA PRO A 339 61.32 23.43 -16.38
C PRO A 339 61.07 24.71 -15.63
N CYS A 340 62.12 25.42 -15.21
CA CYS A 340 62.05 26.78 -14.75
C CYS A 340 61.54 27.66 -15.89
N LEU A 341 60.35 28.24 -15.73
CA LEU A 341 59.83 29.24 -16.64
C LEU A 341 60.67 30.54 -16.48
N THR A 342 61.43 30.85 -17.52
CA THR A 342 62.50 31.88 -17.56
C THR A 342 61.99 33.29 -17.92
N GLU A 343 60.71 33.61 -17.68
CA GLU A 343 60.27 34.97 -18.05
C GLU A 343 59.54 35.68 -16.88
N GLY A 344 60.26 36.53 -16.18
CA GLY A 344 59.73 37.55 -15.27
C GLY A 344 60.51 37.71 -13.97
N PRO A 345 60.70 38.92 -13.47
CA PRO A 345 61.51 39.26 -12.29
C PRO A 345 60.96 38.65 -10.97
N LEU A 346 59.82 38.03 -10.99
CA LEU A 346 59.18 37.44 -9.80
C LEU A 346 59.60 35.99 -9.57
N PHE A 347 60.23 35.31 -10.53
CA PHE A 347 60.54 33.89 -10.46
C PHE A 347 62.00 33.55 -10.14
N GLU A 348 62.91 34.57 -10.18
CA GLU A 348 64.33 34.33 -9.79
C GLU A 348 64.49 33.93 -8.32
N HIS A 349 63.56 34.27 -7.45
CA HIS A 349 63.63 33.89 -6.05
C HIS A 349 63.13 32.45 -5.75
N LEU A 350 62.42 31.83 -6.64
CA LEU A 350 61.85 30.49 -6.46
C LEU A 350 62.73 29.34 -6.98
N CYS A 351 63.71 29.63 -7.83
CA CYS A 351 64.62 28.62 -8.34
C CYS A 351 65.91 28.47 -7.48
N ASN A 352 66.10 29.31 -6.47
CA ASN A 352 67.30 29.28 -5.59
C ASN A 352 67.03 28.75 -4.18
N VAL A 353 65.91 28.00 -3.94
CA VAL A 353 65.65 27.30 -2.68
C VAL A 353 65.71 25.80 -2.89
#